data_01a2b3955dd9b7dbf7f7bf66b8a3c99b
#
_entry.id   01a2b3955dd9b7dbf7f7bf66b8a3c99b
#
_cell.length_a   1.000
_cell.length_b   1.000
_cell.length_c   1.000
_cell.angle_alpha   90.00
_cell.angle_beta   90.00
_cell.angle_gamma   90.00
#
_symmetry.space_group_name_H-M   'P 1'
#
loop_
_entity.id
_entity.type
_entity.pdbx_description
1 polymer ?
#
loop_
_entity_poly.entity_id
_entity_poly.type
_entity_poly.pdbx_seq_one_letter_code
_entity_poly.pdbx_strand_id
1 'polypeptide(L)'
;KIKLPILGSYAKTAPWECSKSEKILQQGLEALAFRIADPEYKSVAITRSLNALALLASGEKKYLPLVKKEAEWASAFTSNGYKTWHYGYVIIFLAEYIIATGDQSVLPGLRRLALESADGQSTVGSWGHRFVQKNTGRLGGYGMMNSPGIPLTIGLVLAKKAGINDPKVSEAIKKSANLIRFYSGKGAIPYGDHRPWIQTHDDNGKNGMAAVLFDLLNEPEHAEYFSRMSVACHGAERDTGHTGNFFNML
;
A
#
# COMPACT_ATOMS: atom_id res chain seq x y z
N LYS A 1 6.69 -20.97 -8.08
CA LYS A 1 5.92 -20.49 -9.25
C LYS A 1 4.62 -21.25 -9.31
N ILE A 2 3.50 -20.53 -9.29
CA ILE A 2 2.18 -21.10 -9.52
C ILE A 2 2.03 -21.23 -11.04
N LYS A 3 1.83 -22.47 -11.52
CA LYS A 3 1.47 -22.70 -12.92
C LYS A 3 -0.06 -22.73 -13.02
N LEU A 4 -0.64 -21.69 -13.59
CA LEU A 4 -2.05 -21.68 -13.93
C LEU A 4 -2.22 -22.26 -15.33
N PRO A 5 -3.10 -23.26 -15.53
CA PRO A 5 -3.41 -23.74 -16.87
C PRO A 5 -4.18 -22.65 -17.63
N ILE A 6 -3.52 -22.04 -18.60
CA ILE A 6 -4.11 -20.98 -19.42
C ILE A 6 -4.83 -21.63 -20.57
N LEU A 7 -6.13 -21.85 -20.42
CA LEU A 7 -6.99 -22.43 -21.44
C LEU A 7 -7.84 -21.36 -22.13
N GLY A 8 -8.01 -21.49 -23.44
CA GLY A 8 -8.88 -20.61 -24.24
C GLY A 8 -8.28 -19.24 -24.57
N SER A 9 -9.05 -18.46 -25.32
CA SER A 9 -8.74 -17.07 -25.68
C SER A 9 -9.41 -16.06 -24.76
N TYR A 10 -8.85 -14.87 -24.68
CA TYR A 10 -9.51 -13.75 -23.98
C TYR A 10 -10.69 -13.23 -24.81
N ALA A 11 -11.75 -12.82 -24.12
CA ALA A 11 -12.83 -12.04 -24.72
C ALA A 11 -12.34 -10.63 -25.11
N LYS A 12 -13.04 -9.96 -26.00
CA LYS A 12 -12.74 -8.55 -26.37
C LYS A 12 -12.93 -7.59 -25.19
N THR A 13 -13.78 -7.96 -24.26
CA THR A 13 -14.10 -7.21 -23.01
C THR A 13 -13.16 -7.53 -21.86
N ALA A 14 -12.13 -8.40 -22.05
CA ALA A 14 -11.21 -8.76 -20.98
C ALA A 14 -10.63 -7.52 -20.27
N PRO A 15 -10.48 -7.56 -18.92
CA PRO A 15 -10.74 -8.71 -18.03
C PRO A 15 -12.23 -8.94 -17.70
N TRP A 16 -13.12 -8.01 -18.07
CA TRP A 16 -14.54 -8.05 -17.78
C TRP A 16 -15.27 -9.03 -18.70
N GLU A 17 -16.32 -9.67 -18.23
CA GLU A 17 -17.14 -10.62 -19.02
C GLU A 17 -16.29 -11.63 -19.80
N CYS A 18 -15.21 -12.13 -19.18
CA CYS A 18 -14.23 -12.99 -19.83
C CYS A 18 -14.00 -14.26 -19.01
N SER A 19 -14.52 -15.39 -19.49
CA SER A 19 -14.42 -16.67 -18.77
C SER A 19 -12.97 -17.12 -18.52
N LYS A 20 -12.02 -16.72 -19.37
CA LYS A 20 -10.60 -17.00 -19.16
C LYS A 20 -10.05 -16.17 -18.00
N SER A 21 -10.36 -14.87 -17.93
CA SER A 21 -9.94 -14.01 -16.83
C SER A 21 -10.53 -14.50 -15.51
N GLU A 22 -11.81 -14.86 -15.50
CA GLU A 22 -12.49 -15.41 -14.33
C GLU A 22 -11.84 -16.70 -13.82
N LYS A 23 -11.53 -17.65 -14.72
CA LYS A 23 -10.82 -18.88 -14.33
C LYS A 23 -9.43 -18.62 -13.78
N ILE A 24 -8.68 -17.68 -14.36
CA ILE A 24 -7.36 -17.30 -13.85
C ILE A 24 -7.48 -16.71 -12.45
N LEU A 25 -8.44 -15.80 -12.25
CA LEU A 25 -8.70 -15.20 -10.94
C LEU A 25 -9.06 -16.29 -9.91
N GLN A 26 -10.03 -17.15 -10.22
CA GLN A 26 -10.46 -18.22 -9.32
C GLN A 26 -9.32 -19.16 -8.93
N GLN A 27 -8.55 -19.65 -9.91
CA GLN A 27 -7.41 -20.52 -9.65
C GLN A 27 -6.30 -19.79 -8.87
N GLY A 28 -6.10 -18.51 -9.13
CA GLY A 28 -5.16 -17.67 -8.39
C GLY A 28 -5.54 -17.54 -6.92
N LEU A 29 -6.82 -17.25 -6.64
CA LEU A 29 -7.34 -17.14 -5.27
C LEU A 29 -7.25 -18.46 -4.51
N GLU A 30 -7.60 -19.59 -5.15
CA GLU A 30 -7.50 -20.93 -4.53
C GLU A 30 -6.04 -21.28 -4.22
N ALA A 31 -5.12 -21.06 -5.17
CA ALA A 31 -3.71 -21.30 -4.95
C ALA A 31 -3.11 -20.39 -3.87
N LEU A 32 -3.57 -19.14 -3.80
CA LEU A 32 -3.14 -18.18 -2.78
C LEU A 32 -3.65 -18.61 -1.40
N ALA A 33 -4.93 -18.95 -1.28
CA ALA A 33 -5.52 -19.41 -0.03
C ALA A 33 -4.85 -20.69 0.48
N PHE A 34 -4.58 -21.66 -0.40
CA PHE A 34 -3.84 -22.88 -0.07
C PHE A 34 -2.44 -22.55 0.49
N ARG A 35 -1.73 -21.62 -0.15
CA ARG A 35 -0.39 -21.21 0.28
C ARG A 35 -0.41 -20.49 1.63
N ILE A 36 -1.36 -19.56 1.86
CA ILE A 36 -1.47 -18.83 3.13
C ILE A 36 -1.85 -19.77 4.29
N ALA A 37 -2.65 -20.80 4.00
CA ALA A 37 -3.05 -21.79 5.00
C ALA A 37 -1.91 -22.73 5.43
N ASP A 38 -0.84 -22.84 4.63
CA ASP A 38 0.32 -23.66 4.93
C ASP A 38 1.16 -23.03 6.06
N PRO A 39 1.32 -23.71 7.23
CA PRO A 39 2.11 -23.21 8.35
C PRO A 39 3.59 -22.98 8.01
N GLU A 40 4.12 -23.70 7.03
CA GLU A 40 5.51 -23.57 6.59
C GLU A 40 5.73 -22.39 5.61
N TYR A 41 4.64 -21.78 5.13
CA TYR A 41 4.75 -20.62 4.24
C TYR A 41 5.18 -19.38 5.00
N LYS A 42 6.44 -19.01 4.80
CA LYS A 42 7.01 -17.78 5.38
C LYS A 42 6.97 -16.66 4.35
N SER A 43 6.37 -15.55 4.71
CA SER A 43 6.34 -14.33 3.91
C SER A 43 6.70 -13.10 4.74
N VAL A 44 7.28 -12.10 4.10
CA VAL A 44 7.51 -10.80 4.73
C VAL A 44 6.18 -10.07 4.95
N ALA A 45 6.15 -9.13 5.89
CA ALA A 45 4.93 -8.45 6.31
C ALA A 45 4.16 -7.80 5.15
N ILE A 46 4.85 -7.21 4.17
CA ILE A 46 4.23 -6.61 2.98
C ILE A 46 3.49 -7.68 2.17
N THR A 47 4.19 -8.74 1.76
CA THR A 47 3.58 -9.83 0.99
C THR A 47 2.43 -10.49 1.73
N ARG A 48 2.57 -10.68 3.04
CA ARG A 48 1.52 -11.27 3.88
C ARG A 48 0.26 -10.40 3.88
N SER A 49 0.42 -9.09 4.06
CA SER A 49 -0.70 -8.13 4.03
C SER A 49 -1.37 -8.07 2.66
N LEU A 50 -0.59 -8.02 1.57
CA LEU A 50 -1.14 -7.99 0.21
C LEU A 50 -1.86 -9.30 -0.16
N ASN A 51 -1.33 -10.45 0.25
CA ASN A 51 -1.99 -11.73 0.04
C ASN A 51 -3.36 -11.80 0.74
N ALA A 52 -3.41 -11.35 2.00
CA ALA A 52 -4.65 -11.31 2.76
C ALA A 52 -5.65 -10.29 2.16
N LEU A 53 -5.15 -9.13 1.71
CA LEU A 53 -5.95 -8.12 1.03
C LEU A 53 -6.54 -8.63 -0.28
N ALA A 54 -5.79 -9.40 -1.07
CA ALA A 54 -6.29 -10.02 -2.30
C ALA A 54 -7.43 -11.01 -2.03
N LEU A 55 -7.34 -11.82 -0.97
CA LEU A 55 -8.44 -12.70 -0.58
C LEU A 55 -9.66 -11.92 -0.08
N LEU A 56 -9.44 -10.85 0.70
CA LEU A 56 -10.51 -9.97 1.17
C LEU A 56 -11.24 -9.31 -0.02
N ALA A 57 -10.48 -8.76 -0.97
CA ALA A 57 -11.00 -8.07 -2.15
C ALA A 57 -11.80 -8.99 -3.09
N SER A 58 -11.59 -10.30 -3.03
CA SER A 58 -12.41 -11.25 -3.80
C SER A 58 -13.89 -11.25 -3.40
N GLY A 59 -14.22 -10.79 -2.17
CA GLY A 59 -15.57 -10.83 -1.63
C GLY A 59 -16.08 -12.23 -1.28
N GLU A 60 -15.28 -13.29 -1.48
CA GLU A 60 -15.69 -14.66 -1.27
C GLU A 60 -15.68 -15.04 0.22
N LYS A 61 -16.86 -15.30 0.77
CA LYS A 61 -17.06 -15.63 2.19
C LYS A 61 -16.21 -16.82 2.67
N LYS A 62 -15.91 -17.78 1.79
CA LYS A 62 -15.09 -18.95 2.13
C LYS A 62 -13.68 -18.61 2.61
N TYR A 63 -13.14 -17.45 2.23
CA TYR A 63 -11.81 -17.00 2.63
C TYR A 63 -11.79 -16.17 3.92
N LEU A 64 -12.95 -15.70 4.39
CA LEU A 64 -13.02 -14.83 5.59
C LEU A 64 -12.36 -15.41 6.84
N PRO A 65 -12.47 -16.72 7.16
CA PRO A 65 -11.79 -17.28 8.33
C PRO A 65 -10.25 -17.15 8.23
N LEU A 66 -9.71 -17.35 7.03
CA LEU A 66 -8.27 -17.20 6.78
C LEU A 66 -7.84 -15.73 6.85
N VAL A 67 -8.60 -14.84 6.23
CA VAL A 67 -8.37 -13.38 6.28
C VAL A 67 -8.44 -12.87 7.72
N LYS A 68 -9.37 -13.36 8.54
CA LYS A 68 -9.46 -13.00 9.97
C LYS A 68 -8.19 -13.39 10.73
N LYS A 69 -7.69 -14.59 10.54
CA LYS A 69 -6.42 -15.05 11.14
C LYS A 69 -5.25 -14.12 10.76
N GLU A 70 -5.21 -13.68 9.51
CA GLU A 70 -4.21 -12.72 9.05
C GLU A 70 -4.42 -11.32 9.66
N ALA A 71 -5.65 -10.90 9.88
CA ALA A 71 -5.96 -9.64 10.56
C ALA A 71 -5.56 -9.66 12.04
N GLU A 72 -5.75 -10.77 12.73
CA GLU A 72 -5.28 -10.98 14.10
C GLU A 72 -3.75 -10.89 14.19
N TRP A 73 -3.04 -11.54 13.27
CA TRP A 73 -1.58 -11.39 13.14
C TRP A 73 -1.17 -9.92 12.89
N ALA A 74 -1.82 -9.27 11.94
CA ALA A 74 -1.52 -7.88 11.58
C ALA A 74 -1.78 -6.90 12.74
N SER A 75 -2.83 -7.15 13.54
CA SER A 75 -3.14 -6.37 14.74
C SER A 75 -2.05 -6.46 15.82
N ALA A 76 -1.39 -7.61 15.95
CA ALA A 76 -0.29 -7.83 16.88
C ALA A 76 1.09 -7.48 16.29
N PHE A 77 1.15 -7.12 15.00
CA PHE A 77 2.41 -6.92 14.28
C PHE A 77 3.28 -5.80 14.88
N THR A 78 4.57 -6.06 14.97
CA THR A 78 5.60 -5.09 15.32
C THR A 78 6.82 -5.26 14.41
N SER A 79 7.57 -4.19 14.17
CA SER A 79 8.81 -4.25 13.42
C SER A 79 9.87 -3.37 14.06
N ASN A 80 11.09 -3.88 14.19
CA ASN A 80 12.25 -3.12 14.68
C ASN A 80 13.15 -2.61 13.53
N GLY A 81 12.88 -3.04 12.30
CA GLY A 81 13.66 -2.72 11.12
C GLY A 81 13.05 -1.62 10.25
N TYR A 82 12.62 -1.99 9.08
CA TYR A 82 12.03 -1.09 8.08
C TYR A 82 10.56 -0.78 8.39
N LYS A 83 10.29 -0.12 9.53
CA LYS A 83 8.93 0.14 10.03
C LYS A 83 8.04 0.78 8.99
N THR A 84 8.50 1.82 8.31
CA THR A 84 7.71 2.56 7.33
C THR A 84 7.18 1.65 6.21
N TRP A 85 8.03 0.78 5.68
CA TRP A 85 7.63 -0.18 4.64
C TRP A 85 6.59 -1.17 5.12
N HIS A 86 6.80 -1.73 6.30
CA HIS A 86 5.93 -2.77 6.82
C HIS A 86 4.59 -2.20 7.29
N TYR A 87 4.64 -1.10 8.05
CA TYR A 87 3.44 -0.53 8.66
C TYR A 87 2.44 0.00 7.63
N GLY A 88 2.92 0.58 6.53
CA GLY A 88 2.04 1.05 5.46
C GLY A 88 1.07 -0.04 5.01
N TYR A 89 1.59 -1.18 4.58
CA TYR A 89 0.75 -2.29 4.07
C TYR A 89 -0.04 -3.02 5.15
N VAL A 90 0.53 -3.17 6.36
CA VAL A 90 -0.21 -3.77 7.49
C VAL A 90 -1.40 -2.90 7.88
N ILE A 91 -1.23 -1.58 7.94
CA ILE A 91 -2.32 -0.64 8.27
C ILE A 91 -3.38 -0.64 7.15
N ILE A 92 -2.98 -0.61 5.87
CA ILE A 92 -3.92 -0.72 4.74
C ILE A 92 -4.77 -1.97 4.89
N PHE A 93 -4.15 -3.13 5.06
CA PHE A 93 -4.88 -4.39 5.21
C PHE A 93 -5.84 -4.38 6.40
N LEU A 94 -5.39 -3.96 7.58
CA LEU A 94 -6.25 -3.91 8.77
C LEU A 94 -7.44 -2.96 8.61
N ALA A 95 -7.20 -1.79 8.02
CA ALA A 95 -8.25 -0.81 7.80
C ALA A 95 -9.29 -1.33 6.81
N GLU A 96 -8.86 -1.88 5.67
CA GLU A 96 -9.75 -2.50 4.69
C GLU A 96 -10.52 -3.69 5.27
N TYR A 97 -9.88 -4.51 6.11
CA TYR A 97 -10.55 -5.60 6.80
C TYR A 97 -11.69 -5.09 7.69
N ILE A 98 -11.44 -4.07 8.51
CA ILE A 98 -12.47 -3.46 9.38
C ILE A 98 -13.60 -2.85 8.53
N ILE A 99 -13.27 -2.10 7.48
CA ILE A 99 -14.25 -1.46 6.60
C ILE A 99 -15.14 -2.51 5.92
N ALA A 100 -14.54 -3.59 5.42
CA ALA A 100 -15.26 -4.62 4.68
C ALA A 100 -16.10 -5.55 5.56
N THR A 101 -15.64 -5.84 6.78
CA THR A 101 -16.25 -6.85 7.65
C THR A 101 -17.02 -6.30 8.83
N GLY A 102 -16.72 -5.07 9.26
CA GLY A 102 -17.22 -4.48 10.50
C GLY A 102 -16.59 -5.06 11.78
N ASP A 103 -15.63 -5.99 11.67
CA ASP A 103 -14.98 -6.62 12.83
C ASP A 103 -14.06 -5.65 13.57
N GLN A 104 -14.50 -5.18 14.73
CA GLN A 104 -13.77 -4.23 15.57
C GLN A 104 -12.71 -4.88 16.47
N SER A 105 -12.59 -6.21 16.47
CA SER A 105 -11.65 -6.92 17.36
C SER A 105 -10.18 -6.53 17.11
N VAL A 106 -9.84 -6.11 15.89
CA VAL A 106 -8.50 -5.70 15.50
C VAL A 106 -8.26 -4.18 15.53
N LEU A 107 -9.30 -3.39 15.87
CA LEU A 107 -9.21 -1.93 15.94
C LEU A 107 -8.13 -1.41 16.92
N PRO A 108 -7.92 -2.02 18.09
CA PRO A 108 -6.84 -1.60 19.00
C PRO A 108 -5.45 -1.70 18.36
N GLY A 109 -5.19 -2.77 17.58
CA GLY A 109 -3.95 -2.96 16.83
C GLY A 109 -3.78 -1.92 15.73
N LEU A 110 -4.83 -1.66 14.95
CA LEU A 110 -4.85 -0.60 13.94
C LEU A 110 -4.54 0.76 14.56
N ARG A 111 -5.20 1.10 15.69
CA ARG A 111 -4.95 2.36 16.41
C ARG A 111 -3.49 2.48 16.84
N ARG A 112 -2.92 1.44 17.44
CA ARG A 112 -1.53 1.42 17.87
C ARG A 112 -0.58 1.68 16.71
N LEU A 113 -0.72 0.97 15.60
CA LEU A 113 0.12 1.12 14.41
C LEU A 113 0.01 2.52 13.79
N ALA A 114 -1.21 3.06 13.71
CA ALA A 114 -1.45 4.40 13.18
C ALA A 114 -0.81 5.49 14.05
N LEU A 115 -0.92 5.39 15.38
CA LEU A 115 -0.29 6.33 16.31
C LEU A 115 1.23 6.23 16.30
N GLU A 116 1.80 5.02 16.29
CA GLU A 116 3.24 4.84 16.15
C GLU A 116 3.77 5.46 14.85
N SER A 117 3.00 5.33 13.76
CA SER A 117 3.35 5.91 12.47
C SER A 117 3.30 7.44 12.49
N ALA A 118 2.27 8.02 13.09
CA ALA A 118 2.14 9.47 13.24
C ALA A 118 3.27 10.04 14.13
N ASP A 119 3.56 9.41 15.27
CA ASP A 119 4.68 9.81 16.15
C ASP A 119 6.06 9.58 15.51
N GLY A 120 6.13 8.69 14.52
CA GLY A 120 7.35 8.38 13.76
C GLY A 120 7.62 9.28 12.57
N GLN A 121 6.74 10.24 12.28
CA GLN A 121 6.86 11.16 11.15
C GLN A 121 7.87 12.28 11.43
N SER A 122 8.60 12.72 10.40
CA SER A 122 9.46 13.88 10.47
C SER A 122 8.67 15.20 10.45
N THR A 123 9.33 16.28 10.82
CA THR A 123 8.73 17.63 10.82
C THR A 123 8.24 18.07 9.45
N VAL A 124 8.86 17.58 8.37
CA VAL A 124 8.50 17.90 6.98
C VAL A 124 7.38 17.02 6.42
N GLY A 125 6.85 16.10 7.22
CA GLY A 125 5.72 15.26 6.79
C GLY A 125 6.10 13.97 6.07
N SER A 126 7.36 13.53 6.17
CA SER A 126 7.85 12.29 5.55
C SER A 126 8.32 11.27 6.60
N TRP A 127 8.63 10.08 6.11
CA TRP A 127 9.33 9.03 6.85
C TRP A 127 10.58 8.61 6.08
N GLY A 128 11.53 8.00 6.78
CA GLY A 128 12.64 7.28 6.16
C GLY A 128 12.33 5.80 6.04
N HIS A 129 13.34 4.95 5.87
CA HIS A 129 13.18 3.50 6.02
C HIS A 129 12.64 3.15 7.42
N ARG A 130 13.01 3.94 8.40
CA ARG A 130 12.60 3.84 9.80
C ARG A 130 11.91 5.14 10.22
N PHE A 131 11.21 5.08 11.32
CA PHE A 131 10.64 6.27 11.96
C PHE A 131 11.75 7.19 12.48
N VAL A 132 11.41 8.46 12.71
CA VAL A 132 12.35 9.42 13.29
C VAL A 132 12.92 8.92 14.61
N GLN A 133 14.16 9.28 14.88
CA GLN A 133 14.77 9.07 16.18
C GLN A 133 14.16 10.07 17.17
N LYS A 134 13.54 9.55 18.23
CA LYS A 134 12.80 10.37 19.21
C LYS A 134 13.64 11.47 19.87
N ASN A 135 14.93 11.23 20.05
CA ASN A 135 15.86 12.17 20.68
C ASN A 135 16.37 13.28 19.74
N THR A 136 16.34 13.08 18.43
CA THR A 136 16.88 14.03 17.46
C THR A 136 15.85 14.56 16.45
N GLY A 137 14.70 13.89 16.31
CA GLY A 137 13.70 14.16 15.27
C GLY A 137 14.21 13.90 13.85
N ARG A 138 15.38 13.26 13.68
CA ARG A 138 16.03 13.05 12.39
C ARG A 138 15.64 11.71 11.78
N LEU A 139 15.54 11.70 10.46
CA LEU A 139 15.46 10.49 9.67
C LEU A 139 16.87 9.93 9.51
N GLY A 140 17.03 8.62 9.74
CA GLY A 140 18.30 7.93 9.51
C GLY A 140 18.43 7.42 8.07
N GLY A 141 19.66 7.09 7.67
CA GLY A 141 19.95 6.52 6.36
C GLY A 141 19.81 7.54 5.23
N TYR A 142 19.03 7.21 4.22
CA TYR A 142 18.80 8.07 3.04
C TYR A 142 17.94 9.32 3.32
N GLY A 143 17.50 9.54 4.56
CA GLY A 143 16.57 10.62 4.86
C GLY A 143 15.13 10.30 4.46
N MET A 144 14.48 11.20 3.78
CA MET A 144 13.10 11.10 3.31
C MET A 144 12.95 10.00 2.24
N MET A 145 11.88 9.20 2.36
CA MET A 145 11.59 8.10 1.43
C MET A 145 10.11 8.16 0.99
N ASN A 146 9.88 8.52 -0.26
CA ASN A 146 8.52 8.61 -0.82
C ASN A 146 7.91 7.23 -1.07
N SER A 147 8.71 6.26 -1.52
CA SER A 147 8.23 4.90 -1.82
C SER A 147 7.49 4.22 -0.66
N PRO A 148 8.02 4.18 0.58
CA PRO A 148 7.27 3.67 1.72
C PRO A 148 6.35 4.71 2.37
N GLY A 149 6.63 6.01 2.18
CA GLY A 149 5.85 7.08 2.79
C GLY A 149 4.45 7.22 2.23
N ILE A 150 4.28 7.02 0.91
CA ILE A 150 2.96 7.11 0.28
C ILE A 150 2.03 5.97 0.73
N PRO A 151 2.41 4.68 0.68
CA PRO A 151 1.58 3.60 1.24
C PRO A 151 1.24 3.81 2.72
N LEU A 152 2.20 4.31 3.51
CA LEU A 152 1.93 4.61 4.92
C LEU A 152 0.89 5.72 5.08
N THR A 153 0.95 6.76 4.24
CA THR A 153 -0.07 7.83 4.23
C THR A 153 -1.44 7.30 3.83
N ILE A 154 -1.51 6.45 2.79
CA ILE A 154 -2.75 5.76 2.39
C ILE A 154 -3.30 4.96 3.58
N GLY A 155 -2.44 4.19 4.24
CA GLY A 155 -2.82 3.43 5.44
C GLY A 155 -3.42 4.31 6.54
N LEU A 156 -2.83 5.47 6.82
CA LEU A 156 -3.36 6.41 7.81
C LEU A 156 -4.71 7.00 7.39
N VAL A 157 -4.92 7.30 6.11
CA VAL A 157 -6.22 7.77 5.59
C VAL A 157 -7.28 6.68 5.75
N LEU A 158 -6.96 5.44 5.40
CA LEU A 158 -7.86 4.30 5.56
C LEU A 158 -8.12 4.00 7.05
N ALA A 159 -7.11 4.08 7.92
CA ALA A 159 -7.28 3.93 9.37
C ALA A 159 -8.27 4.96 9.93
N LYS A 160 -8.22 6.21 9.44
CA LYS A 160 -9.21 7.23 9.79
C LYS A 160 -10.61 6.85 9.30
N LYS A 161 -10.74 6.36 8.07
CA LYS A 161 -12.02 5.85 7.54
C LYS A 161 -12.55 4.64 8.34
N ALA A 162 -11.66 3.80 8.86
CA ALA A 162 -12.00 2.67 9.73
C ALA A 162 -12.34 3.07 11.19
N GLY A 163 -12.30 4.36 11.55
CA GLY A 163 -12.72 4.87 12.85
C GLY A 163 -11.62 5.40 13.77
N ILE A 164 -10.37 5.47 13.32
CA ILE A 164 -9.28 6.06 14.12
C ILE A 164 -9.32 7.60 14.06
N ASN A 165 -10.13 8.19 14.93
CA ASN A 165 -10.29 9.64 15.02
C ASN A 165 -9.30 10.22 16.05
N ASP A 166 -8.03 10.39 15.64
CA ASP A 166 -6.98 10.94 16.47
C ASP A 166 -6.34 12.17 15.80
N PRO A 167 -6.15 13.29 16.54
CA PRO A 167 -5.56 14.51 15.99
C PRO A 167 -4.15 14.31 15.42
N LYS A 168 -3.32 13.46 16.03
CA LYS A 168 -1.98 13.15 15.55
C LYS A 168 -2.01 12.48 14.18
N VAL A 169 -2.93 11.52 14.00
CA VAL A 169 -3.11 10.83 12.72
C VAL A 169 -3.57 11.82 11.64
N SER A 170 -4.52 12.69 11.98
CA SER A 170 -5.02 13.71 11.05
C SER A 170 -3.93 14.70 10.66
N GLU A 171 -3.09 15.13 11.59
CA GLU A 171 -1.97 16.03 11.32
C GLU A 171 -0.87 15.35 10.49
N ALA A 172 -0.58 14.07 10.75
CA ALA A 172 0.38 13.30 9.97
C ALA A 172 -0.07 13.13 8.51
N ILE A 173 -1.36 12.84 8.28
CA ILE A 173 -1.94 12.80 6.94
C ILE A 173 -1.77 14.16 6.23
N LYS A 174 -2.15 15.24 6.89
CA LYS A 174 -2.07 16.60 6.35
C LYS A 174 -0.65 16.96 5.91
N LYS A 175 0.34 16.73 6.77
CA LYS A 175 1.76 17.02 6.48
C LYS A 175 2.26 16.20 5.30
N SER A 176 1.98 14.91 5.27
CA SER A 176 2.43 14.03 4.18
C SER A 176 1.72 14.36 2.87
N ALA A 177 0.42 14.61 2.88
CA ALA A 177 -0.31 15.04 1.69
C ALA A 177 0.25 16.36 1.12
N ASN A 178 0.58 17.32 1.99
CA ASN A 178 1.21 18.57 1.56
C ASN A 178 2.55 18.34 0.87
N LEU A 179 3.38 17.45 1.40
CA LEU A 179 4.67 17.09 0.81
C LEU A 179 4.48 16.43 -0.57
N ILE A 180 3.55 15.47 -0.68
CA ILE A 180 3.33 14.76 -1.95
C ILE A 180 2.69 15.69 -2.98
N ARG A 181 1.77 16.56 -2.56
CA ARG A 181 1.14 17.57 -3.42
C ARG A 181 2.15 18.52 -4.06
N PHE A 182 3.29 18.77 -3.38
CA PHE A 182 4.39 19.56 -3.94
C PHE A 182 4.88 19.05 -5.28
N TYR A 183 4.81 17.75 -5.55
CA TYR A 183 5.26 17.16 -6.81
C TYR A 183 4.24 17.30 -7.95
N SER A 184 2.98 17.63 -7.67
CA SER A 184 1.94 17.83 -8.70
C SER A 184 2.33 18.96 -9.64
N GLY A 185 2.25 18.71 -10.95
CA GLY A 185 2.66 19.66 -11.99
C GLY A 185 4.18 19.79 -12.19
N LYS A 186 5.01 19.02 -11.49
CA LYS A 186 6.49 19.15 -11.53
C LYS A 186 7.22 17.92 -12.06
N GLY A 187 6.52 16.86 -12.39
CA GLY A 187 7.10 15.61 -12.87
C GLY A 187 6.79 14.41 -11.95
N ALA A 188 7.51 13.33 -12.13
CA ALA A 188 7.35 12.12 -11.35
C ALA A 188 7.88 12.27 -9.92
N ILE A 189 7.25 11.60 -8.98
CA ILE A 189 7.68 11.57 -7.57
C ILE A 189 9.00 10.80 -7.47
N PRO A 190 10.08 11.40 -6.92
CA PRO A 190 11.35 10.72 -6.74
C PRO A 190 11.27 9.66 -5.65
N TYR A 191 12.23 8.72 -5.65
CA TYR A 191 12.32 7.67 -4.65
C TYR A 191 12.47 8.20 -3.22
N GLY A 192 13.29 9.21 -3.05
CA GLY A 192 13.56 9.83 -1.75
C GLY A 192 13.73 11.34 -1.86
N ASP A 193 14.75 11.88 -1.17
CA ASP A 193 15.03 13.32 -1.10
C ASP A 193 15.76 13.82 -2.36
N HIS A 194 15.00 13.95 -3.44
CA HIS A 194 15.47 14.41 -4.73
C HIS A 194 14.51 15.44 -5.35
N ARG A 195 14.96 16.09 -6.40
CA ARG A 195 14.10 16.95 -7.22
C ARG A 195 13.02 16.11 -7.90
N PRO A 196 11.86 16.70 -8.23
CA PRO A 196 10.89 16.03 -9.09
C PRO A 196 11.58 15.58 -10.39
N TRP A 197 11.28 14.37 -10.82
CA TRP A 197 11.84 13.85 -12.05
C TRP A 197 11.08 14.43 -13.25
N ILE A 198 11.78 15.17 -14.10
CA ILE A 198 11.24 15.62 -15.39
C ILE A 198 11.13 14.42 -16.34
N GLN A 199 12.08 13.49 -16.24
CA GLN A 199 12.04 12.23 -16.96
C GLN A 199 11.24 11.22 -16.16
N THR A 200 10.55 10.33 -16.87
CA THR A 200 9.58 9.37 -16.31
C THR A 200 10.21 8.05 -15.89
N HIS A 201 11.46 8.05 -15.47
CA HIS A 201 12.11 6.83 -15.02
C HIS A 201 12.11 6.72 -13.48
N ASP A 202 12.27 5.52 -12.97
CA ASP A 202 12.41 5.22 -11.54
C ASP A 202 11.19 5.62 -10.68
N ASP A 203 9.98 5.55 -11.26
CA ASP A 203 8.73 5.86 -10.55
C ASP A 203 8.40 4.83 -9.46
N ASN A 204 8.61 3.55 -9.72
CA ASN A 204 8.33 2.45 -8.80
C ASN A 204 6.89 2.46 -8.24
N GLY A 205 5.89 2.81 -9.06
CA GLY A 205 4.49 2.88 -8.68
C GLY A 205 4.11 4.04 -7.77
N LYS A 206 5.03 4.92 -7.42
CA LYS A 206 4.77 6.05 -6.52
C LYS A 206 3.69 7.00 -7.03
N ASN A 207 3.68 7.28 -8.35
CA ASN A 207 2.65 8.13 -8.93
C ASN A 207 1.27 7.45 -8.88
N GLY A 208 1.17 6.16 -9.18
CA GLY A 208 -0.08 5.41 -9.04
C GLY A 208 -0.63 5.43 -7.62
N MET A 209 0.24 5.18 -6.63
CA MET A 209 -0.15 5.28 -5.22
C MET A 209 -0.54 6.70 -4.81
N ALA A 210 0.15 7.73 -5.31
CA ALA A 210 -0.23 9.12 -5.05
C ALA A 210 -1.60 9.46 -5.65
N ALA A 211 -1.93 8.91 -6.83
CA ALA A 211 -3.25 9.04 -7.41
C ALA A 211 -4.34 8.46 -6.48
N VAL A 212 -4.12 7.24 -5.96
CA VAL A 212 -5.02 6.61 -4.98
C VAL A 212 -5.13 7.45 -3.71
N LEU A 213 -4.00 7.97 -3.19
CA LEU A 213 -4.01 8.83 -2.00
C LEU A 213 -4.90 10.05 -2.18
N PHE A 214 -4.74 10.76 -3.29
CA PHE A 214 -5.49 12.00 -3.54
C PHE A 214 -6.97 11.74 -3.89
N ASP A 215 -7.28 10.61 -4.50
CA ASP A 215 -8.66 10.15 -4.66
C ASP A 215 -9.31 9.89 -3.30
N LEU A 216 -8.64 9.17 -2.39
CA LEU A 216 -9.11 8.95 -1.03
C LEU A 216 -9.29 10.23 -0.20
N LEU A 217 -8.55 11.30 -0.53
CA LEU A 217 -8.64 12.62 0.08
C LEU A 217 -9.67 13.53 -0.59
N ASN A 218 -10.34 13.09 -1.67
CA ASN A 218 -11.25 13.87 -2.51
C ASN A 218 -10.57 15.09 -3.16
N GLU A 219 -9.36 14.92 -3.67
CA GLU A 219 -8.58 15.92 -4.39
C GLU A 219 -8.38 15.48 -5.86
N PRO A 220 -9.42 15.58 -6.71
CA PRO A 220 -9.43 14.96 -8.05
C PRO A 220 -8.37 15.50 -9.00
N GLU A 221 -8.01 16.78 -8.90
CA GLU A 221 -6.97 17.39 -9.76
C GLU A 221 -5.61 16.73 -9.55
N HIS A 222 -5.23 16.48 -8.30
CA HIS A 222 -3.99 15.79 -7.97
C HIS A 222 -4.05 14.30 -8.30
N ALA A 223 -5.19 13.66 -8.04
CA ALA A 223 -5.42 12.26 -8.40
C ALA A 223 -5.26 12.05 -9.91
N GLU A 224 -5.87 12.90 -10.75
CA GLU A 224 -5.74 12.84 -12.19
C GLU A 224 -4.30 13.06 -12.65
N TYR A 225 -3.62 14.09 -12.11
CA TYR A 225 -2.23 14.35 -12.45
C TYR A 225 -1.34 13.12 -12.22
N PHE A 226 -1.39 12.55 -11.03
CA PHE A 226 -0.54 11.42 -10.69
C PHE A 226 -0.95 10.12 -11.42
N SER A 227 -2.23 9.94 -11.74
CA SER A 227 -2.69 8.85 -12.58
C SER A 227 -2.06 8.91 -13.98
N ARG A 228 -2.08 10.09 -14.62
CA ARG A 228 -1.43 10.32 -15.92
C ARG A 228 0.08 10.10 -15.84
N MET A 229 0.73 10.58 -14.77
CA MET A 229 2.16 10.35 -14.55
C MET A 229 2.49 8.88 -14.39
N SER A 230 1.66 8.10 -13.69
CA SER A 230 1.85 6.64 -13.54
C SER A 230 1.84 5.93 -14.89
N VAL A 231 0.90 6.28 -15.78
CA VAL A 231 0.85 5.72 -17.13
C VAL A 231 2.07 6.15 -17.96
N ALA A 232 2.47 7.41 -17.88
CA ALA A 232 3.62 7.93 -18.62
C ALA A 232 4.95 7.27 -18.20
N CYS A 233 5.09 6.91 -16.92
CA CYS A 233 6.29 6.27 -16.37
C CYS A 233 6.35 4.76 -16.62
N HIS A 234 5.23 4.11 -16.93
CA HIS A 234 5.10 2.65 -16.90
C HIS A 234 6.16 1.90 -17.73
N GLY A 235 6.50 2.38 -18.92
CA GLY A 235 7.47 1.73 -19.79
C GLY A 235 8.90 1.79 -19.25
N ALA A 236 9.36 2.97 -18.88
CA ALA A 236 10.72 3.18 -18.37
C ALA A 236 10.94 2.50 -17.03
N GLU A 237 9.97 2.55 -16.17
CA GLU A 237 10.03 1.98 -14.84
C GLU A 237 10.08 0.46 -14.81
N ARG A 238 9.34 -0.20 -15.66
CA ARG A 238 9.41 -1.66 -15.79
C ARG A 238 10.83 -2.16 -16.06
N ASP A 239 11.60 -1.39 -16.83
CA ASP A 239 12.94 -1.78 -17.28
C ASP A 239 14.06 -1.30 -16.34
N THR A 240 13.83 -0.23 -15.59
CA THR A 240 14.88 0.43 -14.78
C THR A 240 14.51 0.64 -13.31
N GLY A 241 13.31 0.29 -12.89
CA GLY A 241 12.82 0.52 -11.54
C GLY A 241 13.68 -0.15 -10.47
N HIS A 242 14.12 0.64 -9.50
CA HIS A 242 15.04 0.20 -8.43
C HIS A 242 14.44 -0.90 -7.54
N THR A 243 13.15 -0.86 -7.26
CA THR A 243 12.45 -1.83 -6.40
C THR A 243 11.62 -2.85 -7.18
N GLY A 244 11.79 -2.88 -8.49
CA GLY A 244 11.07 -3.79 -9.37
C GLY A 244 9.58 -3.48 -9.51
N ASN A 245 8.90 -4.31 -10.27
CA ASN A 245 7.49 -4.15 -10.67
C ASN A 245 6.47 -4.32 -9.53
N PHE A 246 6.93 -4.43 -8.29
CA PHE A 246 6.07 -4.75 -7.15
C PHE A 246 5.03 -3.65 -6.86
N PHE A 247 5.41 -2.39 -7.04
CA PHE A 247 4.54 -1.25 -6.79
C PHE A 247 3.77 -0.78 -8.04
N ASN A 248 4.09 -1.32 -9.22
CA ASN A 248 3.46 -0.91 -10.49
C ASN A 248 2.16 -1.66 -10.79
N MET A 249 1.77 -2.60 -9.95
CA MET A 249 0.59 -3.43 -10.15
C MET A 249 -0.58 -3.07 -9.23
N LEU A 250 -0.50 -1.93 -8.55
CA LEU A 250 -1.57 -1.44 -7.68
C LEU A 250 -2.33 -0.32 -8.39
#